data_3229627c304d4c63239d37822b4f374f
#
_entry.id   3229627c304d4c63239d37822b4f374f
#
_cell.length_a   1.000
_cell.length_b   1.000
_cell.length_c   1.000
_cell.angle_alpha   90.00
_cell.angle_beta   90.00
_cell.angle_gamma   90.00
#
_symmetry.space_group_name_H-M   'P 1'
#
loop_
_entity.id
_entity.type
_entity.pdbx_description
1 polymer ?
#
loop_
_entity_poly.entity_id
_entity_poly.type
_entity_poly.pdbx_seq_one_letter_code
_entity_poly.pdbx_strand_id
1 'polypeptide(L)'
;MSNFRITPNALSHKLKLHQLQIFERVLARRSLSRAASEMHLTQPTVTKAIHDLEAFFGATLFERSNRGVTPTELALVLGRRVHAMMAEIRYMADDIDAVLGGASGHVVVGTLIAASAKLLPEAIARLMTEHPGIQVTVREGPSAQLLPALATGDVDIVVGRLPGADMASISGVAVDHHKLYREDLCLVAGARHPLAGAARVTLAELADHIWILPAPTSPLRASIERSFFDAGVRLPARHVESLSLLTNIGILMHSDALALMPYDAAAQFLAMGVLTRLPTDAFGAFGDVGYSIRADRPLTPACLRLVEYLKQIAAQRPASA
;
A
#
# COMPACT_ATOMS: atom_id res chain seq x y z
N MET A 1 15.47 31.00 -29.75
CA MET A 1 15.04 29.85 -28.93
C MET A 1 14.16 28.97 -29.81
N SER A 2 14.70 27.85 -30.29
CA SER A 2 13.98 26.94 -31.19
C SER A 2 12.83 26.33 -30.40
N ASN A 3 11.59 26.54 -30.84
CA ASN A 3 10.37 25.93 -30.27
C ASN A 3 10.36 24.43 -30.60
N PHE A 4 11.15 23.64 -29.89
CA PHE A 4 11.17 22.18 -30.04
C PHE A 4 9.87 21.63 -29.48
N ARG A 5 8.90 21.38 -30.35
CA ARG A 5 7.62 20.78 -29.94
C ARG A 5 7.79 19.27 -29.91
N ILE A 6 7.70 18.70 -28.71
CA ILE A 6 7.71 17.24 -28.52
C ILE A 6 6.45 16.68 -29.19
N THR A 7 6.63 15.87 -30.24
CA THR A 7 5.51 15.21 -30.92
C THR A 7 5.51 13.70 -30.63
N PRO A 8 4.34 13.02 -30.68
CA PRO A 8 4.28 11.58 -30.50
C PRO A 8 5.21 10.82 -31.45
N ASN A 9 5.31 11.27 -32.71
CA ASN A 9 6.18 10.68 -33.72
C ASN A 9 7.67 10.81 -33.35
N ALA A 10 8.10 11.97 -32.83
CA ALA A 10 9.48 12.16 -32.38
C ALA A 10 9.80 11.25 -31.15
N LEU A 11 8.84 11.06 -30.25
CA LEU A 11 8.98 10.15 -29.12
C LEU A 11 9.15 8.70 -29.59
N SER A 12 8.28 8.21 -30.48
CA SER A 12 8.27 6.80 -30.89
C SER A 12 9.51 6.41 -31.72
N HIS A 13 10.06 7.34 -32.52
CA HIS A 13 11.24 7.05 -33.35
C HIS A 13 12.59 7.27 -32.67
N LYS A 14 12.67 8.16 -31.70
CA LYS A 14 13.96 8.54 -31.10
C LYS A 14 14.19 7.99 -29.72
N LEU A 15 13.12 7.70 -28.95
CA LEU A 15 13.25 7.10 -27.61
C LEU A 15 13.42 5.59 -27.71
N LYS A 16 14.44 5.07 -27.04
CA LYS A 16 14.65 3.64 -26.90
C LYS A 16 14.10 3.17 -25.55
N LEU A 17 13.34 2.09 -25.55
CA LEU A 17 12.77 1.51 -24.35
C LEU A 17 13.83 1.28 -23.25
N HIS A 18 14.99 0.77 -23.63
CA HIS A 18 16.09 0.55 -22.69
C HIS A 18 16.61 1.84 -22.04
N GLN A 19 16.61 2.98 -22.73
CA GLN A 19 16.97 4.26 -22.13
C GLN A 19 15.95 4.71 -21.09
N LEU A 20 14.66 4.45 -21.33
CA LEU A 20 13.59 4.76 -20.38
C LEU A 20 13.67 3.86 -19.13
N GLN A 21 14.04 2.59 -19.28
CA GLN A 21 14.31 1.70 -18.15
C GLN A 21 15.49 2.20 -17.30
N ILE A 22 16.57 2.63 -17.94
CA ILE A 22 17.72 3.24 -17.24
C ILE A 22 17.28 4.50 -16.49
N PHE A 23 16.54 5.38 -17.15
CA PHE A 23 16.03 6.60 -16.54
C PHE A 23 15.17 6.31 -15.31
N GLU A 24 14.22 5.38 -15.43
CA GLU A 24 13.37 4.94 -14.31
C GLU A 24 14.20 4.44 -13.12
N ARG A 25 15.24 3.64 -13.39
CA ARG A 25 16.13 3.12 -12.35
C ARG A 25 16.93 4.23 -11.67
N VAL A 26 17.42 5.19 -12.42
CA VAL A 26 18.13 6.37 -11.87
C VAL A 26 17.19 7.22 -11.03
N LEU A 27 15.96 7.44 -11.50
CA LEU A 27 14.93 8.18 -10.76
C LEU A 27 14.60 7.54 -9.41
N ALA A 28 14.44 6.21 -9.39
CA ALA A 28 14.15 5.43 -8.18
C ALA A 28 15.33 5.43 -7.18
N ARG A 29 16.56 5.30 -7.67
CA ARG A 29 17.76 5.15 -6.81
C ARG A 29 18.44 6.47 -6.47
N ARG A 30 18.12 7.54 -7.16
CA ARG A 30 18.79 8.85 -7.03
C ARG A 30 20.31 8.75 -7.09
N SER A 31 20.82 7.76 -7.85
CA SER A 31 22.23 7.44 -7.95
C SER A 31 22.51 6.70 -9.28
N LEU A 32 23.37 7.28 -10.10
CA LEU A 32 23.81 6.67 -11.37
C LEU A 32 24.57 5.37 -11.15
N SER A 33 25.44 5.31 -10.13
CA SER A 33 26.24 4.12 -9.83
C SER A 33 25.40 2.96 -9.29
N ARG A 34 24.42 3.23 -8.41
CA ARG A 34 23.50 2.21 -7.91
C ARG A 34 22.59 1.68 -9.03
N ALA A 35 22.07 2.58 -9.88
CA ALA A 35 21.30 2.18 -11.05
C ALA A 35 22.10 1.30 -12.00
N ALA A 36 23.36 1.64 -12.25
CA ALA A 36 24.28 0.84 -13.08
C ALA A 36 24.51 -0.56 -12.50
N SER A 37 24.80 -0.64 -11.20
CA SER A 37 25.02 -1.92 -10.50
C SER A 37 23.79 -2.82 -10.58
N GLU A 38 22.58 -2.29 -10.33
CA GLU A 38 21.34 -3.08 -10.37
C GLU A 38 20.94 -3.56 -11.76
N MET A 39 21.32 -2.81 -12.78
CA MET A 39 21.06 -3.19 -14.18
C MET A 39 22.20 -3.98 -14.83
N HIS A 40 23.25 -4.31 -14.06
CA HIS A 40 24.47 -4.97 -14.56
C HIS A 40 25.12 -4.19 -15.72
N LEU A 41 25.08 -2.85 -15.65
CA LEU A 41 25.66 -1.93 -16.61
C LEU A 41 26.84 -1.19 -16.00
N THR A 42 27.66 -0.58 -16.85
CA THR A 42 28.69 0.36 -16.40
C THR A 42 28.10 1.74 -16.12
N GLN A 43 28.64 2.46 -15.14
CA GLN A 43 28.20 3.84 -14.87
C GLN A 43 28.32 4.78 -16.08
N PRO A 44 29.37 4.73 -16.91
CA PRO A 44 29.41 5.49 -18.16
C PRO A 44 28.25 5.21 -19.10
N THR A 45 27.80 3.95 -19.22
CA THR A 45 26.63 3.57 -20.04
C THR A 45 25.36 4.25 -19.53
N VAL A 46 25.12 4.20 -18.22
CA VAL A 46 23.96 4.85 -17.58
C VAL A 46 24.04 6.38 -17.76
N THR A 47 25.23 6.97 -17.54
CA THR A 47 25.45 8.40 -17.72
C THR A 47 25.15 8.85 -19.16
N LYS A 48 25.62 8.08 -20.14
CA LYS A 48 25.37 8.36 -21.56
C LYS A 48 23.86 8.28 -21.87
N ALA A 49 23.17 7.26 -21.39
CA ALA A 49 21.73 7.10 -21.63
C ALA A 49 20.92 8.28 -21.08
N ILE A 50 21.25 8.77 -19.88
CA ILE A 50 20.62 9.96 -19.31
C ILE A 50 20.93 11.21 -20.14
N HIS A 51 22.20 11.40 -20.51
CA HIS A 51 22.60 12.54 -21.35
C HIS A 51 21.89 12.54 -22.73
N ASP A 52 21.74 11.37 -23.35
CA ASP A 52 21.03 11.24 -24.62
C ASP A 52 19.54 11.63 -24.49
N LEU A 53 18.90 11.27 -23.35
CA LEU A 53 17.52 11.69 -23.04
C LEU A 53 17.44 13.20 -22.79
N GLU A 54 18.36 13.78 -22.03
CA GLU A 54 18.44 15.22 -21.77
C GLU A 54 18.65 16.00 -23.08
N ALA A 55 19.52 15.51 -23.95
CA ALA A 55 19.74 16.10 -25.28
C ALA A 55 18.48 16.00 -26.18
N PHE A 56 17.75 14.88 -26.11
CA PHE A 56 16.49 14.71 -26.82
C PHE A 56 15.40 15.68 -26.34
N PHE A 57 15.25 15.86 -25.04
CA PHE A 57 14.26 16.78 -24.46
C PHE A 57 14.71 18.24 -24.46
N GLY A 58 16.01 18.51 -24.72
CA GLY A 58 16.59 19.84 -24.64
C GLY A 58 16.57 20.44 -23.24
N ALA A 59 16.52 19.59 -22.22
CA ALA A 59 16.41 20.00 -20.82
C ALA A 59 17.04 18.98 -19.87
N THR A 60 17.54 19.45 -18.74
CA THR A 60 18.13 18.61 -17.70
C THR A 60 17.05 17.80 -16.98
N LEU A 61 17.29 16.51 -16.82
CA LEU A 61 16.43 15.61 -16.07
C LEU A 61 16.91 15.44 -14.61
N PHE A 62 18.23 15.50 -14.40
CA PHE A 62 18.82 15.32 -13.08
C PHE A 62 19.87 16.39 -12.77
N GLU A 63 19.72 17.04 -11.63
CA GLU A 63 20.78 17.88 -11.05
C GLU A 63 21.78 17.00 -10.30
N ARG A 64 23.07 17.18 -10.60
CA ARG A 64 24.15 16.38 -10.03
C ARG A 64 24.75 17.09 -8.81
N SER A 65 24.96 16.35 -7.73
CA SER A 65 25.64 16.83 -6.53
C SER A 65 26.59 15.74 -5.98
N ASN A 66 27.42 16.11 -5.04
CA ASN A 66 28.30 15.14 -4.31
C ASN A 66 27.51 14.09 -3.52
N ARG A 67 26.17 14.29 -3.33
CA ARG A 67 25.29 13.37 -2.60
C ARG A 67 24.46 12.46 -3.51
N GLY A 68 24.63 12.58 -4.83
CA GLY A 68 23.89 11.83 -5.82
C GLY A 68 23.21 12.73 -6.84
N VAL A 69 22.06 12.28 -7.37
CA VAL A 69 21.28 13.03 -8.36
C VAL A 69 19.88 13.36 -7.82
N THR A 70 19.47 14.62 -8.06
CA THR A 70 18.14 15.12 -7.70
C THR A 70 17.32 15.27 -8.97
N PRO A 71 16.11 14.68 -9.08
CA PRO A 71 15.27 14.82 -10.26
C PRO A 71 14.72 16.24 -10.38
N THR A 72 14.68 16.76 -11.59
CA THR A 72 13.99 18.01 -11.93
C THR A 72 12.47 17.76 -12.03
N GLU A 73 11.67 18.84 -12.10
CA GLU A 73 10.23 18.74 -12.31
C GLU A 73 9.90 17.96 -13.61
N LEU A 74 10.66 18.21 -14.69
CA LEU A 74 10.52 17.47 -15.95
C LEU A 74 10.77 15.97 -15.73
N ALA A 75 11.80 15.60 -14.97
CA ALA A 75 12.07 14.20 -14.66
C ALA A 75 10.93 13.55 -13.87
N LEU A 76 10.29 14.27 -12.95
CA LEU A 76 9.15 13.75 -12.20
C LEU A 76 7.92 13.55 -13.09
N VAL A 77 7.65 14.48 -14.03
CA VAL A 77 6.57 14.35 -15.02
C VAL A 77 6.84 13.18 -15.96
N LEU A 78 8.06 13.10 -16.52
CA LEU A 78 8.47 12.01 -17.40
C LEU A 78 8.42 10.67 -16.65
N GLY A 79 8.88 10.64 -15.42
CA GLY A 79 8.91 9.44 -14.56
C GLY A 79 7.54 8.78 -14.42
N ARG A 80 6.50 9.56 -14.14
CA ARG A 80 5.13 9.02 -14.07
C ARG A 80 4.68 8.36 -15.37
N ARG A 81 5.03 8.93 -16.53
CA ARG A 81 4.66 8.39 -17.84
C ARG A 81 5.47 7.15 -18.23
N VAL A 82 6.78 7.20 -17.98
CA VAL A 82 7.67 6.05 -18.21
C VAL A 82 7.25 4.87 -17.34
N HIS A 83 6.91 5.14 -16.09
CA HIS A 83 6.48 4.13 -15.16
C HIS A 83 5.20 3.42 -15.60
N ALA A 84 4.18 4.18 -16.00
CA ALA A 84 2.96 3.63 -16.58
C ALA A 84 3.24 2.79 -17.84
N MET A 85 4.17 3.24 -18.70
CA MET A 85 4.55 2.50 -19.90
C MET A 85 5.28 1.19 -19.57
N MET A 86 6.14 1.17 -18.54
CA MET A 86 6.80 -0.06 -18.09
C MET A 86 5.80 -1.06 -17.49
N ALA A 87 4.79 -0.56 -16.78
CA ALA A 87 3.69 -1.39 -16.30
C ALA A 87 2.92 -2.04 -17.47
N GLU A 88 2.59 -1.28 -18.52
CA GLU A 88 1.91 -1.83 -19.70
C GLU A 88 2.73 -2.92 -20.42
N ILE A 89 4.07 -2.76 -20.49
CA ILE A 89 4.94 -3.80 -21.05
C ILE A 89 4.92 -5.07 -20.20
N ARG A 90 4.89 -4.94 -18.87
CA ARG A 90 4.75 -6.10 -17.98
C ARG A 90 3.42 -6.81 -18.20
N TYR A 91 2.30 -6.07 -18.28
CA TYR A 91 0.99 -6.66 -18.54
C TYR A 91 0.91 -7.36 -19.90
N MET A 92 1.48 -6.73 -20.94
CA MET A 92 1.56 -7.36 -22.26
C MET A 92 2.32 -8.70 -22.20
N ALA A 93 3.39 -8.78 -21.42
CA ALA A 93 4.14 -10.03 -21.24
C ALA A 93 3.29 -11.08 -20.51
N ASP A 94 2.59 -10.70 -19.44
CA ASP A 94 1.71 -11.59 -18.68
C ASP A 94 0.52 -12.09 -19.52
N ASP A 95 -0.09 -11.22 -20.33
CA ASP A 95 -1.20 -11.58 -21.22
C ASP A 95 -0.75 -12.55 -22.32
N ILE A 96 0.41 -12.31 -22.93
CA ILE A 96 0.98 -13.19 -23.96
C ILE A 96 1.32 -14.56 -23.35
N ASP A 97 1.97 -14.59 -22.18
CA ASP A 97 2.32 -15.83 -21.51
C ASP A 97 1.07 -16.66 -21.17
N ALA A 98 0.00 -16.02 -20.69
CA ALA A 98 -1.27 -16.68 -20.43
C ALA A 98 -1.90 -17.31 -21.69
N VAL A 99 -1.83 -16.63 -22.85
CA VAL A 99 -2.33 -17.17 -24.14
C VAL A 99 -1.49 -18.34 -24.62
N LEU A 100 -0.19 -18.32 -24.37
CA LEU A 100 0.73 -19.41 -24.73
C LEU A 100 0.63 -20.62 -23.78
N GLY A 101 -0.31 -20.62 -22.86
CA GLY A 101 -0.55 -21.71 -21.91
C GLY A 101 0.43 -21.68 -20.71
N GLY A 102 1.14 -20.59 -20.52
CA GLY A 102 1.94 -20.35 -19.32
C GLY A 102 1.02 -20.24 -18.09
N ALA A 103 1.37 -20.97 -17.02
CA ALA A 103 0.71 -20.84 -15.73
C ALA A 103 1.44 -19.83 -14.83
N SER A 104 2.21 -18.94 -15.44
CA SER A 104 3.01 -17.91 -14.76
C SER A 104 2.31 -16.55 -14.78
N GLY A 105 2.85 -15.62 -14.05
CA GLY A 105 2.39 -14.24 -13.97
C GLY A 105 2.95 -13.55 -12.74
N HIS A 106 2.81 -12.22 -12.70
CA HIS A 106 3.27 -11.45 -11.56
C HIS A 106 2.17 -10.50 -11.09
N VAL A 107 1.91 -10.50 -9.78
CA VAL A 107 0.95 -9.58 -9.15
C VAL A 107 1.66 -8.73 -8.12
N VAL A 108 1.58 -7.42 -8.26
CA VAL A 108 2.04 -6.46 -7.25
C VAL A 108 0.84 -5.98 -6.45
N VAL A 109 0.77 -6.39 -5.18
CA VAL A 109 -0.34 -6.07 -4.28
C VAL A 109 0.06 -4.98 -3.32
N GLY A 110 -0.66 -3.87 -3.33
CA GLY A 110 -0.62 -2.89 -2.24
C GLY A 110 -1.53 -3.35 -1.10
N THR A 111 -1.08 -3.26 0.16
CA THR A 111 -1.92 -3.63 1.29
C THR A 111 -1.85 -2.64 2.44
N LEU A 112 -2.99 -2.50 3.12
CA LEU A 112 -3.12 -1.79 4.38
C LEU A 112 -3.27 -2.79 5.53
N ILE A 113 -2.96 -2.37 6.74
CA ILE A 113 -2.96 -3.19 7.96
C ILE A 113 -4.27 -3.99 8.16
N ALA A 114 -5.41 -3.44 7.73
CA ALA A 114 -6.72 -4.08 7.85
C ALA A 114 -6.80 -5.44 7.10
N ALA A 115 -6.08 -5.61 6.00
CA ALA A 115 -6.09 -6.83 5.21
C ALA A 115 -4.80 -7.64 5.35
N SER A 116 -3.70 -7.03 5.83
CA SER A 116 -2.37 -7.65 5.88
C SER A 116 -2.25 -8.75 6.94
N ALA A 117 -3.13 -8.76 7.95
CA ALA A 117 -3.03 -9.70 9.05
C ALA A 117 -3.69 -11.08 8.75
N LYS A 118 -4.73 -11.12 7.93
CA LYS A 118 -5.47 -12.36 7.66
C LYS A 118 -5.86 -12.51 6.19
N LEU A 119 -6.71 -11.61 5.66
CA LEU A 119 -7.31 -11.77 4.34
C LEU A 119 -6.27 -11.99 3.23
N LEU A 120 -5.30 -11.10 3.13
CA LEU A 120 -4.31 -11.15 2.07
C LEU A 120 -3.33 -12.33 2.22
N PRO A 121 -2.77 -12.63 3.42
CA PRO A 121 -1.91 -13.79 3.60
C PRO A 121 -2.59 -15.12 3.25
N GLU A 122 -3.85 -15.32 3.63
CA GLU A 122 -4.59 -16.53 3.29
C GLU A 122 -4.83 -16.63 1.77
N ALA A 123 -5.15 -15.51 1.10
CA ALA A 123 -5.33 -15.48 -0.34
C ALA A 123 -4.04 -15.78 -1.10
N ILE A 124 -2.91 -15.21 -0.67
CA ILE A 124 -1.60 -15.47 -1.25
C ILE A 124 -1.19 -16.93 -1.03
N ALA A 125 -1.38 -17.48 0.17
CA ALA A 125 -1.03 -18.87 0.47
C ALA A 125 -1.78 -19.84 -0.45
N ARG A 126 -3.08 -19.64 -0.66
CA ARG A 126 -3.87 -20.45 -1.62
C ARG A 126 -3.38 -20.25 -3.05
N LEU A 127 -3.19 -19.01 -3.47
CA LEU A 127 -2.69 -18.68 -4.81
C LEU A 127 -1.37 -19.40 -5.12
N MET A 128 -0.40 -19.33 -4.20
CA MET A 128 0.91 -19.96 -4.37
C MET A 128 0.85 -21.50 -4.38
N THR A 129 -0.11 -22.08 -3.65
CA THR A 129 -0.31 -23.54 -3.60
C THR A 129 -0.93 -24.07 -4.90
N GLU A 130 -1.96 -23.37 -5.40
CA GLU A 130 -2.72 -23.82 -6.56
C GLU A 130 -2.11 -23.34 -7.90
N HIS A 131 -1.33 -22.25 -7.86
CA HIS A 131 -0.69 -21.65 -9.03
C HIS A 131 0.79 -21.31 -8.76
N PRO A 132 1.68 -22.33 -8.65
CA PRO A 132 3.08 -22.13 -8.22
C PRO A 132 3.93 -21.30 -9.20
N GLY A 133 3.45 -21.07 -10.43
CA GLY A 133 4.10 -20.20 -11.41
C GLY A 133 3.83 -18.71 -11.19
N ILE A 134 2.85 -18.35 -10.35
CA ILE A 134 2.52 -16.94 -10.09
C ILE A 134 3.44 -16.36 -9.02
N GLN A 135 4.08 -15.25 -9.33
CA GLN A 135 4.87 -14.47 -8.38
C GLN A 135 4.02 -13.37 -7.76
N VAL A 136 4.17 -13.14 -6.46
CA VAL A 136 3.46 -12.08 -5.74
C VAL A 136 4.47 -11.16 -5.07
N THR A 137 4.32 -9.86 -5.32
CA THR A 137 5.05 -8.81 -4.58
C THR A 137 4.07 -8.06 -3.71
N VAL A 138 4.31 -8.00 -2.40
CA VAL A 138 3.49 -7.24 -1.46
C VAL A 138 4.17 -5.93 -1.11
N ARG A 139 3.43 -4.82 -1.22
CA ARG A 139 3.85 -3.50 -0.79
C ARG A 139 2.91 -3.00 0.30
N GLU A 140 3.42 -2.82 1.50
CA GLU A 140 2.63 -2.28 2.62
C GLU A 140 2.83 -0.76 2.71
N GLY A 141 1.73 -0.04 2.96
CA GLY A 141 1.79 1.41 3.12
C GLY A 141 0.43 2.05 3.34
N PRO A 142 0.40 3.37 3.58
CA PRO A 142 -0.84 4.12 3.69
C PRO A 142 -1.50 4.31 2.31
N SER A 143 -2.84 4.48 2.31
CA SER A 143 -3.63 4.71 1.08
C SER A 143 -3.08 5.87 0.23
N ALA A 144 -2.57 6.92 0.88
CA ALA A 144 -1.99 8.08 0.20
C ALA A 144 -0.76 7.75 -0.67
N GLN A 145 -0.09 6.63 -0.43
CA GLN A 145 1.02 6.13 -1.25
C GLN A 145 0.56 5.03 -2.22
N LEU A 146 -0.30 4.11 -1.75
CA LEU A 146 -0.70 2.95 -2.54
C LEU A 146 -1.68 3.29 -3.67
N LEU A 147 -2.62 4.22 -3.46
CA LEU A 147 -3.58 4.59 -4.49
C LEU A 147 -2.94 5.34 -5.67
N PRO A 148 -2.01 6.29 -5.48
CA PRO A 148 -1.21 6.82 -6.60
C PRO A 148 -0.37 5.75 -7.31
N ALA A 149 0.20 4.79 -6.57
CA ALA A 149 0.92 3.66 -7.14
C ALA A 149 0.02 2.75 -7.99
N LEU A 150 -1.24 2.55 -7.60
CA LEU A 150 -2.25 1.87 -8.40
C LEU A 150 -2.53 2.63 -9.70
N ALA A 151 -2.71 3.95 -9.62
CA ALA A 151 -2.96 4.78 -10.80
C ALA A 151 -1.80 4.75 -11.82
N THR A 152 -0.56 4.62 -11.36
CA THR A 152 0.62 4.53 -12.23
C THR A 152 0.95 3.11 -12.70
N GLY A 153 0.30 2.08 -12.13
CA GLY A 153 0.59 0.67 -12.43
C GLY A 153 1.78 0.08 -11.68
N ASP A 154 2.31 0.78 -10.67
CA ASP A 154 3.29 0.26 -9.71
C ASP A 154 2.74 -0.87 -8.85
N VAL A 155 1.43 -0.83 -8.65
CA VAL A 155 0.62 -1.78 -7.91
C VAL A 155 -0.55 -2.16 -8.80
N ASP A 156 -0.88 -3.44 -8.89
CA ASP A 156 -1.96 -3.94 -9.73
C ASP A 156 -3.31 -3.92 -9.02
N ILE A 157 -3.29 -4.08 -7.71
CA ILE A 157 -4.44 -4.12 -6.83
C ILE A 157 -4.06 -3.58 -5.46
N VAL A 158 -4.93 -2.82 -4.82
CA VAL A 158 -4.78 -2.40 -3.42
C VAL A 158 -5.82 -3.11 -2.59
N VAL A 159 -5.41 -3.87 -1.58
CA VAL A 159 -6.27 -4.65 -0.69
C VAL A 159 -6.21 -4.09 0.72
N GLY A 160 -7.36 -3.73 1.26
CA GLY A 160 -7.44 -3.12 2.59
C GLY A 160 -8.70 -2.31 2.77
N ARG A 161 -8.67 -1.35 3.69
CA ARG A 161 -9.82 -0.49 3.87
C ARG A 161 -10.02 0.41 2.66
N LEU A 162 -11.25 0.42 2.18
CA LEU A 162 -11.66 1.25 1.06
C LEU A 162 -11.66 2.74 1.44
N PRO A 163 -11.27 3.62 0.53
CA PRO A 163 -11.45 5.06 0.73
C PRO A 163 -12.93 5.41 0.75
N GLY A 164 -13.27 6.64 1.21
CA GLY A 164 -14.63 7.16 1.13
C GLY A 164 -15.13 7.24 -0.32
N ALA A 165 -16.45 7.33 -0.47
CA ALA A 165 -17.13 7.33 -1.77
C ALA A 165 -16.65 8.44 -2.74
N ASP A 166 -16.01 9.48 -2.23
CA ASP A 166 -15.55 10.63 -3.01
C ASP A 166 -14.26 10.37 -3.81
N MET A 167 -13.64 9.19 -3.67
CA MET A 167 -12.36 8.87 -4.31
C MET A 167 -12.49 7.90 -5.51
N ALA A 168 -13.44 8.17 -6.40
CA ALA A 168 -13.60 7.38 -7.63
C ALA A 168 -12.49 7.63 -8.68
N SER A 169 -11.63 8.62 -8.49
CA SER A 169 -10.53 8.96 -9.40
C SER A 169 -9.29 9.37 -8.62
N ILE A 170 -8.13 8.87 -9.03
CA ILE A 170 -6.84 9.17 -8.42
C ILE A 170 -5.89 9.63 -9.51
N SER A 171 -5.38 10.84 -9.39
CA SER A 171 -4.48 11.44 -10.39
C SER A 171 -5.06 11.41 -11.82
N GLY A 172 -6.39 11.51 -11.97
CA GLY A 172 -7.08 11.47 -13.26
C GLY A 172 -7.31 10.05 -13.82
N VAL A 173 -7.01 9.00 -13.05
CA VAL A 173 -7.29 7.61 -13.40
C VAL A 173 -8.53 7.14 -12.62
N ALA A 174 -9.52 6.58 -13.31
CA ALA A 174 -10.68 5.98 -12.68
C ALA A 174 -10.29 4.71 -11.91
N VAL A 175 -10.82 4.58 -10.69
CA VAL A 175 -10.54 3.46 -9.79
C VAL A 175 -11.86 2.86 -9.33
N ASP A 176 -12.00 1.56 -9.48
CA ASP A 176 -13.12 0.80 -8.96
C ASP A 176 -12.81 0.23 -7.59
N HIS A 177 -13.73 0.44 -6.65
CA HIS A 177 -13.65 -0.04 -5.28
C HIS A 177 -14.66 -1.15 -5.05
N HIS A 178 -14.18 -2.33 -4.68
CA HIS A 178 -15.01 -3.51 -4.45
C HIS A 178 -14.99 -3.89 -2.99
N LYS A 179 -16.13 -3.75 -2.34
CA LYS A 179 -16.32 -4.16 -0.94
C LYS A 179 -16.31 -5.67 -0.80
N LEU A 180 -15.63 -6.17 0.22
CA LEU A 180 -15.63 -7.57 0.65
C LEU A 180 -16.38 -7.76 1.97
N TYR A 181 -16.04 -6.99 3.00
CA TYR A 181 -16.69 -7.05 4.31
C TYR A 181 -16.55 -5.73 5.06
N ARG A 182 -17.26 -5.63 6.20
CA ARG A 182 -17.14 -4.49 7.11
C ARG A 182 -16.05 -4.75 8.14
N GLU A 183 -15.22 -3.75 8.42
CA GLU A 183 -14.13 -3.85 9.39
C GLU A 183 -14.65 -3.72 10.82
N ASP A 184 -14.33 -4.70 11.65
CA ASP A 184 -14.57 -4.65 13.08
C ASP A 184 -13.30 -4.16 13.78
N LEU A 185 -13.48 -3.22 14.71
CA LEU A 185 -12.42 -2.77 15.60
C LEU A 185 -12.53 -3.45 16.95
N CYS A 186 -11.40 -3.64 17.60
CA CYS A 186 -11.36 -4.04 18.99
C CYS A 186 -10.34 -3.21 19.77
N LEU A 187 -10.73 -2.83 20.98
CA LEU A 187 -9.84 -2.28 21.97
C LEU A 187 -9.08 -3.43 22.63
N VAL A 188 -7.77 -3.34 22.64
CA VAL A 188 -6.89 -4.39 23.17
C VAL A 188 -5.86 -3.84 24.14
N ALA A 189 -5.44 -4.71 25.06
CA ALA A 189 -4.37 -4.48 26.00
C ALA A 189 -3.52 -5.74 26.15
N GLY A 190 -2.39 -5.67 26.83
CA GLY A 190 -1.64 -6.85 27.25
C GLY A 190 -2.48 -7.76 28.15
N ALA A 191 -2.26 -9.07 28.14
CA ALA A 191 -3.05 -10.05 28.91
C ALA A 191 -3.04 -9.82 30.44
N ARG A 192 -2.05 -9.08 30.93
CA ARG A 192 -1.91 -8.75 32.36
C ARG A 192 -2.37 -7.33 32.71
N HIS A 193 -3.03 -6.65 31.78
CA HIS A 193 -3.49 -5.27 31.99
C HIS A 193 -4.47 -5.20 33.17
N PRO A 194 -4.45 -4.14 34.01
CA PRO A 194 -5.35 -4.00 35.19
C PRO A 194 -6.83 -4.10 34.83
N LEU A 195 -7.23 -3.70 33.61
CA LEU A 195 -8.60 -3.82 33.11
C LEU A 195 -8.88 -5.18 32.43
N ALA A 196 -7.93 -6.13 32.42
CA ALA A 196 -8.19 -7.47 31.93
C ALA A 196 -9.27 -8.16 32.76
N GLY A 197 -10.32 -8.67 32.11
CA GLY A 197 -11.47 -9.27 32.81
C GLY A 197 -12.56 -8.30 33.22
N ALA A 198 -12.42 -6.99 32.98
CA ALA A 198 -13.52 -6.04 33.18
C ALA A 198 -14.70 -6.41 32.25
N ALA A 199 -15.92 -6.38 32.79
CA ALA A 199 -17.14 -6.69 32.03
C ALA A 199 -17.45 -5.60 30.98
N ARG A 200 -17.07 -4.35 31.25
CA ARG A 200 -17.19 -3.19 30.37
C ARG A 200 -16.24 -2.11 30.85
N VAL A 201 -15.70 -1.34 29.90
CA VAL A 201 -14.86 -0.18 30.19
C VAL A 201 -15.41 1.06 29.46
N THR A 202 -15.31 2.21 30.12
CA THR A 202 -15.76 3.52 29.64
C THR A 202 -14.59 4.32 29.13
N LEU A 203 -14.85 5.32 28.25
CA LEU A 203 -13.80 6.22 27.76
C LEU A 203 -13.14 7.03 28.88
N ALA A 204 -13.87 7.35 29.96
CA ALA A 204 -13.31 8.06 31.11
C ALA A 204 -12.22 7.22 31.82
N GLU A 205 -12.48 5.93 32.04
CA GLU A 205 -11.49 5.01 32.59
C GLU A 205 -10.29 4.81 31.66
N LEU A 206 -10.55 4.75 30.37
CA LEU A 206 -9.50 4.56 29.35
C LEU A 206 -8.60 5.78 29.18
N ALA A 207 -9.08 6.99 29.51
CA ALA A 207 -8.33 8.24 29.30
C ALA A 207 -7.08 8.36 30.18
N ASP A 208 -7.06 7.69 31.32
CA ASP A 208 -5.95 7.74 32.29
C ASP A 208 -4.80 6.77 31.93
N HIS A 209 -5.02 5.88 30.97
CA HIS A 209 -4.00 4.93 30.52
C HIS A 209 -3.12 5.47 29.40
N ILE A 210 -2.01 4.79 29.15
CA ILE A 210 -1.16 5.06 27.99
C ILE A 210 -1.86 4.51 26.74
N TRP A 211 -1.83 5.25 25.65
CA TRP A 211 -2.39 4.80 24.38
C TRP A 211 -1.34 4.63 23.31
N ILE A 212 -1.50 3.63 22.46
CA ILE A 212 -0.83 3.55 21.18
C ILE A 212 -1.80 4.10 20.14
N LEU A 213 -1.46 5.23 19.55
CA LEU A 213 -2.30 5.93 18.59
C LEU A 213 -1.66 5.91 17.21
N PRO A 214 -2.45 5.77 16.13
CA PRO A 214 -1.94 5.98 14.78
C PRO A 214 -1.50 7.43 14.57
N ALA A 215 -0.77 7.69 13.45
CA ALA A 215 -0.39 9.04 13.05
C ALA A 215 -1.61 9.97 12.93
N PRO A 216 -1.48 11.28 13.17
CA PRO A 216 -2.59 12.24 13.12
C PRO A 216 -3.34 12.26 11.78
N THR A 217 -2.66 11.91 10.69
CA THR A 217 -3.26 11.82 9.34
C THR A 217 -4.06 10.53 9.11
N SER A 218 -4.06 9.59 10.07
CA SER A 218 -4.79 8.32 9.94
C SER A 218 -6.29 8.52 10.20
N PRO A 219 -7.16 7.98 9.35
CA PRO A 219 -8.61 7.97 9.62
C PRO A 219 -8.98 7.25 10.92
N LEU A 220 -8.21 6.25 11.37
CA LEU A 220 -8.44 5.60 12.65
C LEU A 220 -8.15 6.55 13.82
N ARG A 221 -7.11 7.37 13.72
CA ARG A 221 -6.82 8.41 14.69
C ARG A 221 -7.99 9.40 14.80
N ALA A 222 -8.49 9.90 13.68
CA ALA A 222 -9.63 10.81 13.66
C ALA A 222 -10.90 10.17 14.26
N SER A 223 -11.12 8.86 14.05
CA SER A 223 -12.24 8.14 14.66
C SER A 223 -12.10 8.03 16.19
N ILE A 224 -10.90 7.73 16.68
CA ILE A 224 -10.62 7.69 18.12
C ILE A 224 -10.87 9.07 18.74
N GLU A 225 -10.29 10.11 18.19
CA GLU A 225 -10.43 11.49 18.66
C GLU A 225 -11.89 11.95 18.71
N ARG A 226 -12.66 11.58 17.68
CA ARG A 226 -14.11 11.85 17.64
C ARG A 226 -14.86 11.15 18.74
N SER A 227 -14.58 9.86 19.00
CA SER A 227 -15.24 9.12 20.08
C SER A 227 -14.99 9.76 21.45
N PHE A 228 -13.75 10.21 21.73
CA PHE A 228 -13.42 10.92 22.95
C PHE A 228 -14.11 12.29 23.03
N PHE A 229 -14.13 13.03 21.93
CA PHE A 229 -14.79 14.33 21.84
C PHE A 229 -16.31 14.23 22.08
N ASP A 230 -16.97 13.31 21.40
CA ASP A 230 -18.43 13.09 21.51
C ASP A 230 -18.85 12.65 22.91
N ALA A 231 -17.96 11.94 23.62
CA ALA A 231 -18.17 11.57 25.03
C ALA A 231 -17.82 12.68 26.03
N GLY A 232 -17.32 13.84 25.59
CA GLY A 232 -16.85 14.91 26.47
C GLY A 232 -15.60 14.57 27.28
N VAL A 233 -14.85 13.54 26.88
CA VAL A 233 -13.64 13.05 27.55
C VAL A 233 -12.41 13.56 26.82
N ARG A 234 -11.40 14.02 27.55
CA ARG A 234 -10.14 14.45 26.95
C ARG A 234 -9.37 13.27 26.38
N LEU A 235 -8.77 13.49 25.22
CA LEU A 235 -7.86 12.50 24.63
C LEU A 235 -6.69 12.22 25.59
N PRO A 236 -6.26 10.97 25.74
CA PRO A 236 -5.14 10.60 26.59
C PRO A 236 -3.88 11.42 26.34
N ALA A 237 -3.37 12.07 27.35
CA ALA A 237 -2.16 12.91 27.25
C ALA A 237 -0.89 12.06 27.05
N ARG A 238 -0.90 10.83 27.60
CA ARG A 238 0.21 9.87 27.50
C ARG A 238 -0.04 8.91 26.36
N HIS A 239 0.69 9.08 25.27
CA HIS A 239 0.55 8.16 24.12
C HIS A 239 1.88 7.95 23.38
N VAL A 240 1.94 6.82 22.68
CA VAL A 240 2.98 6.50 21.70
C VAL A 240 2.33 6.57 20.32
N GLU A 241 2.95 7.28 19.38
CA GLU A 241 2.51 7.27 18.00
C GLU A 241 3.21 6.16 17.23
N SER A 242 2.45 5.21 16.67
CA SER A 242 3.01 4.09 15.93
C SER A 242 2.00 3.50 14.93
N LEU A 243 2.52 3.09 13.75
CA LEU A 243 1.80 2.33 12.73
C LEU A 243 2.26 0.87 12.63
N SER A 244 3.34 0.51 13.32
CA SER A 244 3.92 -0.84 13.26
C SER A 244 3.14 -1.81 14.15
N LEU A 245 2.45 -2.78 13.54
CA LEU A 245 1.69 -3.78 14.28
C LEU A 245 2.58 -4.53 15.29
N LEU A 246 3.73 -5.01 14.88
CA LEU A 246 4.63 -5.77 15.75
C LEU A 246 5.17 -4.92 16.91
N THR A 247 5.52 -3.65 16.66
CA THR A 247 5.92 -2.72 17.72
C THR A 247 4.78 -2.50 18.71
N ASN A 248 3.55 -2.31 18.21
CA ASN A 248 2.37 -2.11 19.04
C ASN A 248 2.10 -3.32 19.92
N ILE A 249 2.16 -4.54 19.37
CA ILE A 249 2.03 -5.78 20.15
C ILE A 249 3.12 -5.86 21.23
N GLY A 250 4.37 -5.57 20.88
CA GLY A 250 5.47 -5.55 21.83
C GLY A 250 5.24 -4.57 22.99
N ILE A 251 4.77 -3.35 22.69
CA ILE A 251 4.45 -2.35 23.75
C ILE A 251 3.31 -2.85 24.64
N LEU A 252 2.23 -3.38 24.06
CA LEU A 252 1.10 -3.92 24.81
C LEU A 252 1.51 -5.07 25.75
N MET A 253 2.44 -5.92 25.34
CA MET A 253 2.93 -7.04 26.16
C MET A 253 3.78 -6.58 27.36
N HIS A 254 4.41 -5.41 27.28
CA HIS A 254 5.39 -4.92 28.25
C HIS A 254 4.93 -3.67 29.01
N SER A 255 3.68 -3.23 28.84
CA SER A 255 3.16 -2.03 29.49
C SER A 255 1.63 -2.12 29.70
N ASP A 256 1.09 -1.16 30.46
CA ASP A 256 -0.36 -0.97 30.63
C ASP A 256 -0.90 -0.03 29.52
N ALA A 257 -0.41 -0.18 28.29
CA ALA A 257 -0.90 0.57 27.17
C ALA A 257 -2.15 -0.06 26.55
N LEU A 258 -2.94 0.78 25.88
CA LEU A 258 -4.14 0.42 25.14
C LEU A 258 -3.96 0.70 23.67
N ALA A 259 -4.59 -0.09 22.80
CA ALA A 259 -4.65 0.19 21.38
C ALA A 259 -6.02 -0.19 20.80
N LEU A 260 -6.52 0.64 19.90
CA LEU A 260 -7.64 0.30 19.04
C LEU A 260 -7.10 -0.18 17.69
N MET A 261 -7.49 -1.36 17.28
CA MET A 261 -7.01 -1.95 16.01
C MET A 261 -8.05 -2.83 15.33
N PRO A 262 -7.88 -3.15 14.03
CA PRO A 262 -8.70 -4.15 13.36
C PRO A 262 -8.72 -5.48 14.11
N TYR A 263 -9.90 -6.07 14.25
CA TYR A 263 -10.04 -7.36 14.94
C TYR A 263 -9.14 -8.45 14.33
N ASP A 264 -9.06 -8.51 12.99
CA ASP A 264 -8.20 -9.49 12.31
C ASP A 264 -6.71 -9.33 12.66
N ALA A 265 -6.27 -8.10 12.93
CA ALA A 265 -4.89 -7.84 13.34
C ALA A 265 -4.61 -8.31 14.77
N ALA A 266 -5.64 -8.28 15.62
CA ALA A 266 -5.53 -8.73 17.01
C ALA A 266 -5.79 -10.24 17.20
N ALA A 267 -6.58 -10.84 16.33
CA ALA A 267 -7.20 -12.16 16.52
C ALA A 267 -6.23 -13.27 16.91
N GLN A 268 -5.10 -13.38 16.20
CA GLN A 268 -4.11 -14.41 16.54
C GLN A 268 -3.46 -14.17 17.92
N PHE A 269 -3.21 -12.93 18.29
CA PHE A 269 -2.59 -12.57 19.58
C PHE A 269 -3.57 -12.75 20.75
N LEU A 270 -4.87 -12.52 20.49
CA LEU A 270 -5.95 -12.86 21.43
C LEU A 270 -6.04 -14.38 21.63
N ALA A 271 -6.00 -15.15 20.52
CA ALA A 271 -6.04 -16.62 20.59
C ALA A 271 -4.81 -17.22 21.30
N MET A 272 -3.64 -16.60 21.16
CA MET A 272 -2.42 -16.99 21.87
C MET A 272 -2.41 -16.55 23.36
N GLY A 273 -3.39 -15.75 23.79
CA GLY A 273 -3.46 -15.24 25.17
C GLY A 273 -2.40 -14.19 25.51
N VAL A 274 -1.73 -13.60 24.51
CA VAL A 274 -0.75 -12.50 24.73
C VAL A 274 -1.41 -11.14 24.82
N LEU A 275 -2.57 -10.98 24.19
CA LEU A 275 -3.45 -9.82 24.33
C LEU A 275 -4.79 -10.21 24.95
N THR A 276 -5.47 -9.23 25.49
CA THR A 276 -6.87 -9.32 25.93
C THR A 276 -7.70 -8.25 25.24
N ARG A 277 -8.94 -8.59 24.91
CA ARG A 277 -9.94 -7.62 24.43
C ARG A 277 -10.59 -6.94 25.62
N LEU A 278 -10.70 -5.63 25.57
CA LEU A 278 -11.43 -4.84 26.55
C LEU A 278 -12.82 -4.51 25.99
N PRO A 279 -13.91 -4.97 26.61
CA PRO A 279 -15.27 -4.72 26.13
C PRO A 279 -15.65 -3.24 26.27
N THR A 280 -16.00 -2.60 25.18
CA THR A 280 -16.43 -1.20 25.15
C THR A 280 -17.37 -0.96 23.98
N ASP A 281 -18.35 -0.08 24.16
CA ASP A 281 -19.24 0.40 23.07
C ASP A 281 -18.78 1.76 22.53
N ALA A 282 -17.63 2.25 22.98
CA ALA A 282 -17.15 3.59 22.64
C ALA A 282 -16.72 3.75 21.18
N PHE A 283 -16.41 2.64 20.49
CA PHE A 283 -15.91 2.65 19.13
C PHE A 283 -16.83 1.87 18.22
N GLY A 284 -17.41 2.57 17.25
CA GLY A 284 -18.30 1.98 16.26
C GLY A 284 -17.54 1.24 15.14
N ALA A 285 -18.29 0.74 14.17
CA ALA A 285 -17.73 0.16 12.96
C ALA A 285 -16.96 1.20 12.16
N PHE A 286 -15.86 0.77 11.52
CA PHE A 286 -14.83 1.68 11.03
C PHE A 286 -14.71 1.75 9.51
N GLY A 287 -15.60 1.16 8.77
CA GLY A 287 -15.59 1.21 7.31
C GLY A 287 -15.58 -0.16 6.66
N ASP A 288 -15.34 -0.16 5.36
CA ASP A 288 -15.38 -1.38 4.57
C ASP A 288 -13.96 -1.79 4.17
N VAL A 289 -13.68 -3.08 4.24
CA VAL A 289 -12.48 -3.72 3.69
C VAL A 289 -12.83 -4.34 2.35
N GLY A 290 -11.92 -4.20 1.39
CA GLY A 290 -12.10 -4.69 0.06
C GLY A 290 -10.85 -4.53 -0.77
N TYR A 291 -11.04 -4.39 -2.08
CA TYR A 291 -9.93 -4.14 -2.99
C TYR A 291 -10.28 -3.00 -3.96
N SER A 292 -9.23 -2.32 -4.40
CA SER A 292 -9.30 -1.24 -5.39
C SER A 292 -8.45 -1.61 -6.59
N ILE A 293 -8.98 -1.40 -7.78
CA ILE A 293 -8.35 -1.68 -9.07
C ILE A 293 -8.56 -0.50 -10.03
N ARG A 294 -7.75 -0.41 -11.06
CA ARG A 294 -7.99 0.56 -12.14
C ARG A 294 -9.22 0.15 -12.94
N ALA A 295 -10.11 1.12 -13.25
CA ALA A 295 -11.31 0.91 -14.03
C ALA A 295 -11.05 0.93 -15.56
N ASP A 296 -9.93 1.52 -15.99
CA ASP A 296 -9.63 1.78 -17.38
C ASP A 296 -8.96 0.59 -18.11
N ARG A 297 -8.83 -0.57 -17.42
CA ARG A 297 -8.22 -1.76 -18.03
C ARG A 297 -8.66 -3.06 -17.33
N PRO A 298 -8.61 -4.20 -18.04
CA PRO A 298 -8.82 -5.52 -17.44
C PRO A 298 -7.68 -5.88 -16.47
N LEU A 299 -8.01 -6.75 -15.50
CA LEU A 299 -7.02 -7.38 -14.63
C LEU A 299 -6.25 -8.47 -15.39
N THR A 300 -4.96 -8.64 -15.08
CA THR A 300 -4.19 -9.79 -15.57
C THR A 300 -4.77 -11.09 -15.03
N PRO A 301 -4.57 -12.24 -15.72
CA PRO A 301 -5.04 -13.53 -15.24
C PRO A 301 -4.58 -13.86 -13.82
N ALA A 302 -3.35 -13.56 -13.47
CA ALA A 302 -2.81 -13.75 -12.12
C ALA A 302 -3.53 -12.89 -11.08
N CYS A 303 -3.82 -11.62 -11.40
CA CYS A 303 -4.55 -10.73 -10.51
C CYS A 303 -6.01 -11.17 -10.35
N LEU A 304 -6.67 -11.66 -11.42
CA LEU A 304 -8.01 -12.25 -11.35
C LEU A 304 -8.08 -13.43 -10.38
N ARG A 305 -7.10 -14.33 -10.42
CA ARG A 305 -7.00 -15.45 -9.46
C ARG A 305 -6.90 -14.97 -8.03
N LEU A 306 -6.05 -13.98 -7.77
CA LEU A 306 -5.95 -13.39 -6.43
C LEU A 306 -7.29 -12.82 -5.95
N VAL A 307 -8.00 -12.10 -6.82
CA VAL A 307 -9.34 -11.54 -6.53
C VAL A 307 -10.35 -12.63 -6.21
N GLU A 308 -10.33 -13.76 -6.93
CA GLU A 308 -11.18 -14.92 -6.64
C GLU A 308 -10.96 -15.45 -5.22
N TYR A 309 -9.68 -15.64 -4.80
CA TYR A 309 -9.37 -16.10 -3.44
C TYR A 309 -9.75 -15.06 -2.38
N LEU A 310 -9.54 -13.77 -2.62
CA LEU A 310 -9.97 -12.72 -1.70
C LEU A 310 -11.49 -12.77 -1.48
N LYS A 311 -12.28 -12.96 -2.54
CA LYS A 311 -13.74 -13.09 -2.45
C LYS A 311 -14.16 -14.35 -1.70
N GLN A 312 -13.53 -15.50 -1.97
CA GLN A 312 -13.84 -16.77 -1.31
C GLN A 312 -13.56 -16.70 0.19
N ILE A 313 -12.40 -16.14 0.58
CA ILE A 313 -12.04 -16.00 2.01
C ILE A 313 -12.97 -15.03 2.71
N ALA A 314 -13.30 -13.92 2.06
CA ALA A 314 -14.24 -12.95 2.61
C ALA A 314 -15.65 -13.55 2.83
N ALA A 315 -16.13 -14.39 1.92
CA ALA A 315 -17.42 -15.08 2.04
C ALA A 315 -17.48 -16.13 3.16
N GLN A 316 -16.33 -16.65 3.60
CA GLN A 316 -16.23 -17.61 4.71
C GLN A 316 -16.20 -16.93 6.10
N ARG A 317 -16.20 -15.61 6.14
CA ARG A 317 -16.23 -14.87 7.42
C ARG A 317 -17.62 -15.00 8.06
N PRO A 318 -17.68 -15.26 9.38
CA PRO A 318 -18.94 -15.16 10.09
C PRO A 318 -19.49 -13.73 9.94
N ALA A 319 -20.80 -13.61 9.78
CA ALA A 319 -21.44 -12.30 9.83
C ALA A 319 -21.07 -11.64 11.16
N SER A 320 -20.56 -10.39 11.08
CA SER A 320 -20.26 -9.61 12.29
C SER A 320 -21.54 -9.49 13.13
N ALA A 321 -21.47 -9.97 14.36
CA ALA A 321 -22.55 -9.85 15.34
C ALA A 321 -22.57 -8.45 15.95
#